data_d44b11a97846d0b8a6a8c5ccf2cf3b9f
#
_entry.id   d44b11a97846d0b8a6a8c5ccf2cf3b9f
#
_cell.length_a   1.000
_cell.length_b   1.000
_cell.length_c   1.000
_cell.angle_alpha   90.00
_cell.angle_beta   90.00
_cell.angle_gamma   90.00
#
_symmetry.space_group_name_H-M   'P 1'
#
loop_
_entity.id
_entity.type
_entity.pdbx_description
1 polymer ?
#
loop_
_entity_poly.entity_id
_entity_poly.type
_entity_poly.pdbx_seq_one_letter_code
_entity_poly.pdbx_strand_id
1 'polypeptide(L)'
;MVHHFADSHINAFIRFKLALTEDNPCIKPYNEALWAEMSDSKTFPVEFSLSILKGLHCRWYVILKNMDDGMLKRKYTHPEHGTEFTLEEAIGMYAWHCNHHLTHIKLIKHKSNIS
;
A
#
# COMPACT_ATOMS: atom_id res chain seq x y z
N MET A 1 0.89 14.40 -4.31
CA MET A 1 1.05 13.59 -3.06
C MET A 1 0.02 12.48 -2.96
N VAL A 2 -1.28 12.80 -3.05
CA VAL A 2 -2.35 11.79 -2.93
C VAL A 2 -2.31 10.76 -4.06
N HIS A 3 -2.09 11.19 -5.30
CA HIS A 3 -1.98 10.27 -6.43
C HIS A 3 -0.77 9.34 -6.31
N HIS A 4 0.38 9.88 -5.89
CA HIS A 4 1.57 9.08 -5.61
C HIS A 4 1.29 8.03 -4.53
N PHE A 5 0.52 8.42 -3.52
CA PHE A 5 0.12 7.53 -2.43
C PHE A 5 -0.73 6.37 -2.94
N ALA A 6 -1.68 6.68 -3.81
CA ALA A 6 -2.53 5.66 -4.44
C ALA A 6 -1.68 4.68 -5.25
N ASP A 7 -0.78 5.19 -6.09
CA ASP A 7 0.12 4.36 -6.90
C ASP A 7 0.99 3.45 -6.04
N SER A 8 1.56 3.99 -4.98
CA SER A 8 2.39 3.24 -4.04
C SER A 8 1.60 2.12 -3.35
N HIS A 9 0.39 2.42 -2.90
CA HIS A 9 -0.45 1.44 -2.21
C HIS A 9 -0.98 0.36 -3.15
N ILE A 10 -1.29 0.71 -4.40
CA ILE A 10 -1.68 -0.29 -5.41
C ILE A 10 -0.55 -1.29 -5.60
N ASN A 11 0.67 -0.81 -5.78
CA ASN A 11 1.84 -1.67 -5.95
C ASN A 11 2.09 -2.53 -4.72
N ALA A 12 1.99 -1.96 -3.53
CA ALA A 12 2.15 -2.69 -2.28
C ALA A 12 1.09 -3.78 -2.11
N PHE A 13 -0.15 -3.50 -2.46
CA PHE A 13 -1.24 -4.46 -2.39
C PHE A 13 -1.00 -5.65 -3.32
N ILE A 14 -0.54 -5.39 -4.54
CA ILE A 14 -0.21 -6.44 -5.52
C ILE A 14 0.91 -7.33 -4.96
N ARG A 15 1.99 -6.72 -4.44
CA ARG A 15 3.12 -7.46 -3.86
C ARG A 15 2.68 -8.35 -2.71
N PHE A 16 1.78 -7.84 -1.88
CA PHE A 16 1.22 -8.56 -0.75
C PHE A 16 0.47 -9.81 -1.21
N LYS A 17 -0.40 -9.66 -2.20
CA LYS A 17 -1.16 -10.78 -2.75
C LYS A 17 -0.28 -11.80 -3.45
N LEU A 18 0.73 -11.35 -4.17
CA LEU A 18 1.70 -12.24 -4.82
C LEU A 18 2.44 -13.08 -3.79
N ALA A 19 2.88 -12.48 -2.69
CA ALA A 19 3.56 -13.22 -1.63
C ALA A 19 2.65 -14.26 -0.98
N LEU A 20 1.34 -14.00 -0.91
CA LEU A 20 0.37 -14.94 -0.35
C LEU A 20 0.02 -16.08 -1.30
N THR A 21 0.24 -15.91 -2.58
CA THR A 21 -0.19 -16.88 -3.61
C THR A 21 0.96 -17.54 -4.35
N GLU A 22 2.16 -17.02 -4.24
CA GLU A 22 3.36 -17.55 -4.88
C GLU A 22 4.46 -17.76 -3.86
N ASP A 23 5.42 -18.61 -4.17
CA ASP A 23 6.53 -18.91 -3.28
C ASP A 23 7.67 -17.93 -3.51
N ASN A 24 7.84 -17.01 -2.57
CA ASN A 24 8.87 -15.97 -2.60
C ASN A 24 9.01 -15.30 -3.98
N PRO A 25 7.94 -14.67 -4.48
CA PRO A 25 7.99 -14.05 -5.80
C PRO A 25 8.94 -12.87 -5.82
N CYS A 26 9.60 -12.68 -6.97
CA CYS A 26 10.36 -11.48 -7.25
C CYS A 26 9.39 -10.40 -7.73
N ILE A 27 9.27 -9.32 -6.98
CA ILE A 27 8.34 -8.25 -7.35
C ILE A 27 8.94 -7.37 -8.44
N LYS A 28 8.10 -6.63 -9.15
CA LYS A 28 8.56 -5.67 -10.13
C LYS A 28 8.54 -4.27 -9.52
N PRO A 29 9.69 -3.60 -9.39
CA PRO A 29 9.70 -2.20 -8.96
C PRO A 29 9.16 -1.31 -10.09
N TYR A 30 8.65 -0.16 -9.72
CA TYR A 30 8.18 0.83 -10.70
C TYR A 30 8.93 2.15 -10.49
N ASN A 31 9.02 2.94 -11.55
CA ASN A 31 9.70 4.23 -11.49
C ASN A 31 8.74 5.29 -10.94
N GLU A 32 8.82 5.55 -9.66
CA GLU A 32 7.93 6.48 -8.95
C GLU A 32 7.98 7.88 -9.54
N ALA A 33 9.18 8.35 -9.91
CA ALA A 33 9.36 9.67 -10.48
C ALA A 33 8.66 9.80 -11.84
N LEU A 34 8.78 8.79 -12.68
CA LEU A 34 8.12 8.79 -13.99
C LEU A 34 6.60 8.67 -13.87
N TRP A 35 6.12 7.87 -12.92
CA TRP A 35 4.69 7.78 -12.66
C TRP A 35 4.11 9.11 -12.20
N ALA A 36 4.84 9.83 -11.36
CA ALA A 36 4.44 11.14 -10.87
C ALA A 36 4.38 12.21 -11.99
N GLU A 37 5.09 11.97 -13.09
CA GLU A 37 5.11 12.87 -14.25
C GLU A 37 3.94 12.64 -15.20
N MET A 38 3.18 11.56 -15.04
CA MET A 38 2.03 11.27 -15.91
C MET A 38 0.87 12.22 -15.61
N SER A 39 0.03 12.42 -16.62
CA SER A 39 -1.04 13.43 -16.55
C SER A 39 -2.05 13.20 -15.42
N ASP A 40 -2.32 11.93 -15.08
CA ASP A 40 -3.25 11.59 -14.01
C ASP A 40 -2.67 11.88 -12.60
N SER A 41 -1.39 12.18 -12.52
CA SER A 41 -0.73 12.51 -11.24
C SER A 41 -0.54 14.02 -11.04
N LYS A 42 -0.75 14.83 -12.07
CA LYS A 42 -0.42 16.27 -12.02
C LYS A 42 -1.60 17.15 -11.65
N THR A 43 -2.65 17.12 -12.46
CA THR A 43 -3.78 18.04 -12.33
C THR A 43 -5.11 17.35 -12.12
N PHE A 44 -5.10 16.03 -12.09
CA PHE A 44 -6.31 15.24 -11.93
C PHE A 44 -6.88 15.37 -10.51
N PRO A 45 -8.22 15.38 -10.35
CA PRO A 45 -8.82 15.51 -9.01
C PRO A 45 -8.38 14.40 -8.05
N VAL A 46 -8.03 14.78 -6.82
CA VAL A 46 -7.52 13.85 -5.81
C VAL A 46 -8.58 12.88 -5.29
N GLU A 47 -9.85 13.22 -5.43
CA GLU A 47 -10.96 12.39 -4.96
C GLU A 47 -10.97 10.99 -5.56
N PHE A 48 -10.51 10.83 -6.80
CA PHE A 48 -10.41 9.51 -7.44
C PHE A 48 -9.34 8.64 -6.77
N SER A 49 -8.20 9.23 -6.44
CA SER A 49 -7.15 8.53 -5.69
C SER A 49 -7.58 8.23 -4.26
N LEU A 50 -8.32 9.13 -3.63
CA LEU A 50 -8.89 8.87 -2.30
C LEU A 50 -9.86 7.70 -2.32
N SER A 51 -10.68 7.59 -3.37
CA SER A 51 -11.58 6.45 -3.55
C SER A 51 -10.82 5.14 -3.72
N ILE A 52 -9.74 5.15 -4.49
CA ILE A 52 -8.87 3.99 -4.66
C ILE A 52 -8.28 3.56 -3.31
N LEU A 53 -7.72 4.50 -2.57
CA LEU A 53 -7.12 4.24 -1.27
C LEU A 53 -8.14 3.66 -0.28
N LYS A 54 -9.32 4.22 -0.26
CA LYS A 54 -10.40 3.72 0.60
C LYS A 54 -10.75 2.27 0.27
N GLY A 55 -10.92 1.96 -1.01
CA GLY A 55 -11.24 0.61 -1.46
C GLY A 55 -10.11 -0.38 -1.17
N LEU A 56 -8.86 0.02 -1.41
CA LEU A 56 -7.69 -0.79 -1.11
C LEU A 56 -7.60 -1.11 0.38
N HIS A 57 -7.77 -0.10 1.23
CA HIS A 57 -7.66 -0.28 2.67
C HIS A 57 -8.75 -1.21 3.21
N CYS A 58 -9.97 -1.12 2.69
CA CYS A 58 -11.05 -2.02 3.07
C CYS A 58 -10.74 -3.47 2.69
N ARG A 59 -10.26 -3.69 1.48
CA ARG A 59 -9.88 -5.02 1.01
C ARG A 59 -8.68 -5.56 1.78
N TRP A 60 -7.69 -4.72 2.03
CA TRP A 60 -6.48 -5.10 2.76
C TRP A 60 -6.83 -5.49 4.20
N TYR A 61 -7.72 -4.75 4.83
CA TYR A 61 -8.18 -5.06 6.17
C TYR A 61 -8.77 -6.48 6.26
N VAL A 62 -9.58 -6.86 5.27
CA VAL A 62 -10.16 -8.20 5.22
C VAL A 62 -9.07 -9.27 5.12
N ILE A 63 -8.05 -9.04 4.32
CA ILE A 63 -6.92 -9.97 4.19
C ILE A 63 -6.16 -10.07 5.52
N LEU A 64 -5.82 -8.92 6.12
CA LEU A 64 -5.04 -8.87 7.35
C LEU A 64 -5.75 -9.56 8.51
N LYS A 65 -7.03 -9.34 8.63
CA LYS A 65 -7.83 -9.92 9.71
C LYS A 65 -7.94 -11.44 9.63
N ASN A 66 -7.76 -12.00 8.45
CA ASN A 66 -7.82 -13.45 8.23
C ASN A 66 -6.44 -14.12 8.11
N MET A 67 -5.36 -13.39 8.35
CA MET A 67 -4.01 -13.94 8.26
C MET A 67 -3.64 -14.71 9.52
N ASP A 68 -2.96 -15.84 9.31
CA ASP A 68 -2.33 -16.60 10.39
C ASP A 68 -0.81 -16.37 10.43
N ASP A 69 -0.12 -16.97 11.42
CA ASP A 69 1.32 -16.80 11.59
C ASP A 69 2.12 -17.31 10.39
N GLY A 70 1.66 -18.38 9.76
CA GLY A 70 2.31 -18.92 8.57
C GLY A 70 2.26 -17.97 7.40
N MET A 71 1.13 -17.30 7.20
CA MET A 71 0.97 -16.28 6.16
C MET A 71 1.85 -15.07 6.42
N LEU A 72 1.99 -14.65 7.67
CA LEU A 72 2.85 -13.51 8.05
C LEU A 72 4.32 -13.76 7.73
N LYS A 73 4.75 -15.01 7.68
CA LYS A 73 6.12 -15.38 7.36
C LYS A 73 6.39 -15.55 5.88
N ARG A 74 5.38 -15.45 5.04
CA ARG A 74 5.57 -15.50 3.59
C ARG A 74 6.36 -14.28 3.13
N LYS A 75 7.11 -14.45 2.04
CA LYS A 75 8.11 -13.47 1.60
C LYS A 75 7.90 -13.06 0.16
N TYR A 76 8.45 -11.91 -0.17
CA TYR A 76 8.74 -11.52 -1.55
C TYR A 76 10.17 -10.97 -1.62
N THR A 77 10.75 -10.98 -2.82
CA THR A 77 12.11 -10.49 -3.05
C THR A 77 12.05 -9.20 -3.86
N HIS A 78 12.75 -8.19 -3.37
CA HIS A 78 12.92 -6.94 -4.10
C HIS A 78 14.20 -7.05 -4.95
N PRO A 79 14.11 -6.94 -6.30
CA PRO A 79 15.24 -7.26 -7.18
C PRO A 79 16.41 -6.27 -7.10
N GLU A 80 16.16 -5.03 -6.72
CA GLU A 80 17.21 -4.00 -6.68
C GLU A 80 18.36 -4.35 -5.73
N HIS A 81 18.03 -5.01 -4.62
CA HIS A 81 19.04 -5.35 -3.60
C HIS A 81 19.06 -6.84 -3.27
N GLY A 82 18.28 -7.65 -3.98
CA GLY A 82 18.10 -9.06 -3.63
C GLY A 82 17.54 -9.25 -2.23
N THR A 83 16.91 -8.23 -1.68
CA THR A 83 16.43 -8.24 -0.30
C THR A 83 15.09 -8.97 -0.23
N GLU A 84 15.00 -9.91 0.70
CA GLU A 84 13.75 -10.60 1.01
C GLU A 84 13.02 -9.87 2.14
N PHE A 85 11.71 -9.72 1.99
CA PHE A 85 10.84 -9.15 3.02
C PHE A 85 9.75 -10.13 3.36
N THR A 86 9.54 -10.39 4.65
CA THR A 86 8.34 -11.10 5.09
C THR A 86 7.14 -10.16 5.05
N LEU A 87 5.94 -10.72 4.96
CA LEU A 87 4.73 -9.90 5.02
C LEU A 87 4.60 -9.17 6.35
N GLU A 88 5.05 -9.80 7.43
CA GLU A 88 5.08 -9.17 8.76
C GLU A 88 5.95 -7.91 8.76
N GLU A 89 7.14 -7.98 8.16
CA GLU A 89 8.04 -6.83 8.01
C GLU A 89 7.41 -5.75 7.12
N ALA A 90 6.79 -6.17 6.01
CA ALA A 90 6.11 -5.26 5.09
C ALA A 90 4.96 -4.52 5.76
N ILE A 91 4.15 -5.23 6.56
CA ILE A 91 3.07 -4.63 7.34
C ILE A 91 3.62 -3.59 8.30
N GLY A 92 4.72 -3.90 8.99
CA GLY A 92 5.39 -2.98 9.90
C GLY A 92 5.81 -1.68 9.21
N MET A 93 6.43 -1.81 8.04
CA MET A 93 6.85 -0.65 7.26
C MET A 93 5.66 0.19 6.78
N TYR A 94 4.63 -0.46 6.24
CA TYR A 94 3.45 0.23 5.73
C TYR A 94 2.57 0.78 6.85
N ALA A 95 2.47 0.10 7.97
CA ALA A 95 1.74 0.57 9.14
C ALA A 95 2.34 1.87 9.67
N TRP A 96 3.67 1.97 9.69
CA TRP A 96 4.35 3.19 10.10
C TRP A 96 4.02 4.36 9.17
N HIS A 97 4.11 4.13 7.86
CA HIS A 97 3.72 5.12 6.84
C HIS A 97 2.23 5.45 6.92
N CYS A 98 1.39 4.43 7.02
CA CYS A 98 -0.06 4.59 7.09
C CYS A 98 -0.50 5.30 8.36
N ASN A 99 0.12 5.04 9.50
CA ASN A 99 -0.22 5.72 10.76
C ASN A 99 0.02 7.23 10.67
N HIS A 100 1.11 7.63 10.02
CA HIS A 100 1.40 9.04 9.82
C HIS A 100 0.31 9.73 8.99
N HIS A 101 -0.11 9.08 7.91
CA HIS A 101 -1.14 9.60 7.02
C HIS A 101 -2.56 9.35 7.54
N LEU A 102 -2.78 8.21 8.20
CA LEU A 102 -4.07 7.91 8.82
C LEU A 102 -4.38 8.86 9.96
N THR A 103 -3.38 9.24 10.74
CA THR A 103 -3.54 10.24 11.79
C THR A 103 -3.97 11.57 11.18
N HIS A 104 -3.37 11.93 10.06
CA HIS A 104 -3.74 13.14 9.32
C HIS A 104 -5.17 13.07 8.79
N ILE A 105 -5.54 11.95 8.19
CA ILE A 105 -6.90 11.71 7.67
C ILE A 105 -7.91 11.66 8.82
N LYS A 106 -7.59 11.02 9.92
CA LYS A 106 -8.45 10.96 11.10
C LYS A 106 -8.70 12.35 11.70
N LEU A 107 -7.68 13.19 11.73
CA LEU A 107 -7.82 14.58 12.17
C LEU A 107 -8.77 15.36 11.27
N ILE A 108 -8.68 15.16 9.96
CA ILE A 108 -9.58 15.78 8.99
C ILE A 108 -11.01 15.26 9.19
N LYS A 109 -11.17 13.95 9.31
CA LYS A 109 -12.48 13.33 9.55
C LYS A 109 -13.10 13.77 10.87
N HIS A 110 -12.29 13.89 11.90
CA HIS A 110 -12.76 14.35 13.22
C HIS A 110 -13.26 15.78 13.13
N LYS A 111 -12.56 16.65 12.41
CA LYS A 111 -12.96 18.03 12.16
C LYS A 111 -14.25 18.11 11.33
N SER A 112 -14.48 17.14 10.45
CA SER A 112 -15.67 17.09 9.59
C SER A 112 -16.82 16.33 10.22
N ASN A 113 -16.67 15.84 11.44
CA ASN A 113 -17.68 15.05 12.15
C ASN A 113 -18.05 13.75 11.43
N ILE A 114 -17.15 13.20 10.65
CA ILE A 114 -17.32 11.92 9.98
C ILE A 114 -16.54 10.89 10.77
N SER A 115 -17.24 10.08 11.50
CA SER A 115 -16.64 9.00 12.29
C SER A 115 -16.25 7.81 11.42
#